data_30e203dccb2d9321aa43e8694fb4561b
#
_entry.id   30e203dccb2d9321aa43e8694fb4561b
#
_cell.length_a   1.000
_cell.length_b   1.000
_cell.length_c   1.000
_cell.angle_alpha   90.00
_cell.angle_beta   90.00
_cell.angle_gamma   90.00
#
_symmetry.space_group_name_H-M   'P 1'
#
loop_
_entity.id
_entity.type
_entity.pdbx_description
1 polymer ?
#
loop_
_entity_poly.entity_id
_entity_poly.type
_entity_poly.pdbx_seq_one_letter_code
_entity_poly.pdbx_strand_id
1 'polypeptide(L)'
;TNSINDLSEVIRLTHENLEQETKRLTSILSYMTDGVLATNRRGQIIMVNEMAAKQLNIHPEEVLNTSILDLLSIGQDYDLRTLITEVPELTIDSQDENGEYLSLRVRFALIRRESGFISGLVAVLHDTTEQDKEERERRLFVSNVSHELRTPLTSVKSYLEALDDGAIFEPVAPDFVKVSLNETNRMMRM
;
A
#
# COMPACT_ATOMS: atom_id res chain seq x y z
N THR A 1 55.39 20.54 -13.64
CA THR A 1 54.26 21.44 -13.95
C THR A 1 53.19 20.74 -14.76
N ASN A 2 53.54 19.96 -15.81
CA ASN A 2 52.57 19.26 -16.63
C ASN A 2 51.75 18.23 -15.82
N SER A 3 52.38 17.45 -14.92
CA SER A 3 51.69 16.43 -14.12
C SER A 3 50.69 17.03 -13.10
N ILE A 4 50.91 18.26 -12.60
CA ILE A 4 49.96 18.97 -11.71
C ILE A 4 48.78 19.44 -12.52
N ASN A 5 48.99 19.96 -13.73
CA ASN A 5 47.94 20.40 -14.62
C ASN A 5 47.08 19.22 -15.09
N ASP A 6 47.70 18.07 -15.42
CA ASP A 6 47.02 16.84 -15.80
C ASP A 6 46.16 16.29 -14.66
N LEU A 7 46.69 16.31 -13.42
CA LEU A 7 45.96 15.90 -12.24
C LEU A 7 44.77 16.83 -11.96
N SER A 8 44.96 18.14 -12.07
CA SER A 8 43.89 19.12 -11.90
C SER A 8 42.76 18.94 -12.94
N GLU A 9 43.13 18.62 -14.18
CA GLU A 9 42.18 18.38 -15.25
C GLU A 9 41.40 17.09 -15.02
N VAL A 10 42.04 16.00 -14.58
CA VAL A 10 41.40 14.73 -14.19
C VAL A 10 40.41 14.92 -13.04
N ILE A 11 40.81 15.68 -12.00
CA ILE A 11 39.92 16.02 -10.87
C ILE A 11 38.71 16.81 -11.35
N ARG A 12 38.89 17.79 -12.24
CA ARG A 12 37.80 18.59 -12.79
C ARG A 12 36.82 17.74 -13.61
N LEU A 13 37.31 16.89 -14.50
CA LEU A 13 36.49 15.98 -15.31
C LEU A 13 35.74 14.97 -14.44
N THR A 14 36.37 14.42 -13.42
CA THR A 14 35.73 13.50 -12.47
C THR A 14 34.62 14.20 -11.69
N HIS A 15 34.87 15.45 -11.25
CA HIS A 15 33.87 16.25 -10.55
C HIS A 15 32.67 16.61 -11.42
N GLU A 16 32.91 17.02 -12.68
CA GLU A 16 31.84 17.26 -13.66
C GLU A 16 31.03 16.02 -13.96
N ASN A 17 31.66 14.84 -14.10
CA ASN A 17 30.97 13.57 -14.29
C ASN A 17 30.09 13.20 -13.08
N LEU A 18 30.58 13.39 -11.86
CA LEU A 18 29.80 13.16 -10.64
C LEU A 18 28.59 14.10 -10.55
N GLU A 19 28.77 15.38 -10.90
CA GLU A 19 27.65 16.33 -10.95
C GLU A 19 26.59 15.93 -11.98
N GLN A 20 27.00 15.49 -13.17
CA GLN A 20 26.09 15.02 -14.22
C GLN A 20 25.33 13.78 -13.80
N GLU A 21 26.00 12.78 -13.20
CA GLU A 21 25.35 11.58 -12.68
C GLU A 21 24.37 11.89 -11.55
N THR A 22 24.73 12.79 -10.63
CA THR A 22 23.84 13.25 -9.56
C THR A 22 22.62 13.95 -10.11
N LYS A 23 22.77 14.85 -11.09
CA LYS A 23 21.65 15.52 -11.76
C LYS A 23 20.74 14.52 -12.48
N ARG A 24 21.34 13.54 -13.16
CA ARG A 24 20.61 12.48 -13.87
C ARG A 24 19.77 11.65 -12.91
N LEU A 25 20.36 11.20 -11.79
CA LEU A 25 19.66 10.47 -10.75
C LEU A 25 18.53 11.29 -10.13
N THR A 26 18.79 12.54 -9.80
CA THR A 26 17.78 13.46 -9.26
C THR A 26 16.62 13.65 -10.24
N SER A 27 16.91 13.79 -11.54
CA SER A 27 15.88 13.90 -12.57
C SER A 27 15.03 12.63 -12.67
N ILE A 28 15.65 11.46 -12.65
CA ILE A 28 14.93 10.18 -12.65
C ILE A 28 14.01 10.08 -11.43
N LEU A 29 14.50 10.38 -10.25
CA LEU A 29 13.73 10.35 -9.01
C LEU A 29 12.57 11.36 -9.01
N SER A 30 12.75 12.52 -9.68
CA SER A 30 11.68 13.52 -9.79
C SER A 30 10.51 13.10 -10.67
N TYR A 31 10.75 12.21 -11.63
CA TYR A 31 9.70 11.67 -12.52
C TYR A 31 9.07 10.37 -12.02
N MET A 32 9.54 9.82 -10.91
CA MET A 32 8.94 8.63 -10.32
C MET A 32 7.56 8.93 -9.76
N THR A 33 6.64 8.01 -9.99
CA THR A 33 5.28 8.05 -9.40
C THR A 33 5.26 7.61 -7.94
N ASP A 34 6.30 6.90 -7.51
CA ASP A 34 6.46 6.43 -6.14
C ASP A 34 7.33 7.38 -5.32
N GLY A 35 7.00 7.52 -4.05
CA GLY A 35 7.85 8.22 -3.09
C GLY A 35 9.07 7.37 -2.74
N VAL A 36 10.21 8.00 -2.57
CA VAL A 36 11.45 7.35 -2.17
C VAL A 36 12.09 8.10 -1.02
N LEU A 37 12.41 7.37 0.04
CA LEU A 37 13.18 7.82 1.18
C LEU A 37 14.45 6.99 1.27
N ALA A 38 15.57 7.61 1.60
CA ALA A 38 16.80 6.89 1.92
C ALA A 38 17.34 7.31 3.29
N THR A 39 17.95 6.36 3.98
CA THR A 39 18.53 6.58 5.31
C THR A 39 20.00 6.19 5.37
N ASN A 40 20.68 6.68 6.39
CA ASN A 40 21.98 6.16 6.81
C ASN A 40 21.81 4.89 7.68
N ARG A 41 22.92 4.39 8.21
CA ARG A 41 22.93 3.19 9.09
C ARG A 41 22.13 3.33 10.37
N ARG A 42 21.91 4.56 10.83
CA ARG A 42 21.15 4.87 12.06
C ARG A 42 19.67 5.05 11.80
N GLY A 43 19.21 4.87 10.56
CA GLY A 43 17.82 5.11 10.19
C GLY A 43 17.46 6.60 10.05
N GLN A 44 18.45 7.47 9.98
CA GLN A 44 18.22 8.90 9.78
C GLN A 44 18.06 9.21 8.30
N ILE A 45 17.07 9.99 7.96
CA ILE A 45 16.75 10.38 6.58
C ILE A 45 17.90 11.19 5.98
N ILE A 46 18.39 10.75 4.83
CA ILE A 46 19.42 11.44 4.03
C ILE A 46 18.92 11.91 2.67
N MET A 47 17.80 11.35 2.19
CA MET A 47 17.21 11.72 0.91
C MET A 47 15.69 11.54 0.95
N VAL A 48 14.99 12.50 0.34
CA VAL A 48 13.53 12.46 0.11
C VAL A 48 13.31 12.94 -1.32
N ASN A 49 12.63 12.15 -2.16
CA ASN A 49 12.26 12.62 -3.48
C ASN A 49 11.00 13.52 -3.42
N GLU A 50 10.69 14.18 -4.51
CA GLU A 50 9.56 15.11 -4.59
C GLU A 50 8.23 14.41 -4.32
N MET A 51 8.04 13.20 -4.83
CA MET A 51 6.81 12.45 -4.63
C MET A 51 6.61 12.06 -3.16
N ALA A 52 7.65 11.60 -2.45
CA ALA A 52 7.57 11.31 -1.03
C ALA A 52 7.21 12.55 -0.20
N ALA A 53 7.77 13.70 -0.55
CA ALA A 53 7.44 14.97 0.10
C ALA A 53 5.95 15.32 -0.04
N LYS A 54 5.38 15.12 -1.22
CA LYS A 54 3.95 15.33 -1.47
C LYS A 54 3.06 14.33 -0.74
N GLN A 55 3.41 13.03 -0.83
CA GLN A 55 2.65 11.95 -0.22
C GLN A 55 2.61 12.01 1.31
N LEU A 56 3.68 12.47 1.94
CA LEU A 56 3.79 12.61 3.39
C LEU A 56 3.49 14.02 3.89
N ASN A 57 3.24 14.95 2.98
CA ASN A 57 3.05 16.37 3.29
C ASN A 57 4.16 16.93 4.17
N ILE A 58 5.40 16.75 3.73
CA ILE A 58 6.61 17.16 4.43
C ILE A 58 7.49 18.05 3.55
N HIS A 59 8.30 18.85 4.20
CA HIS A 59 9.38 19.58 3.54
C HIS A 59 10.68 18.78 3.67
N PRO A 60 11.34 18.39 2.56
CA PRO A 60 12.54 17.55 2.61
C PRO A 60 13.63 18.09 3.53
N GLU A 61 13.84 19.41 3.54
CA GLU A 61 14.86 20.06 4.35
C GLU A 61 14.62 19.92 5.86
N GLU A 62 13.38 19.86 6.30
CA GLU A 62 13.02 19.75 7.71
C GLU A 62 13.15 18.35 8.27
N VAL A 63 13.05 17.33 7.40
CA VAL A 63 13.08 15.93 7.82
C VAL A 63 14.44 15.26 7.66
N LEU A 64 15.40 15.92 7.02
CA LEU A 64 16.77 15.43 6.95
C LEU A 64 17.34 15.23 8.35
N ASN A 65 18.05 14.12 8.55
CA ASN A 65 18.64 13.68 9.82
C ASN A 65 17.61 13.29 10.91
N THR A 66 16.32 13.26 10.60
CA THR A 66 15.31 12.71 11.49
C THR A 66 15.15 11.21 11.28
N SER A 67 14.59 10.51 12.28
CA SER A 67 14.36 9.06 12.19
C SER A 67 13.27 8.72 11.19
N ILE A 68 13.51 7.73 10.33
CA ILE A 68 12.48 7.18 9.45
C ILE A 68 11.32 6.55 10.22
N LEU A 69 11.58 5.98 11.40
CA LEU A 69 10.55 5.41 12.25
C LEU A 69 9.56 6.48 12.73
N ASP A 70 10.07 7.65 13.10
CA ASP A 70 9.25 8.78 13.52
C ASP A 70 8.51 9.39 12.34
N LEU A 71 9.17 9.55 11.21
CA LEU A 71 8.57 10.12 10.00
C LEU A 71 7.39 9.29 9.50
N LEU A 72 7.53 7.97 9.48
CA LEU A 72 6.47 7.05 9.05
C LEU A 72 5.51 6.68 10.19
N SER A 73 5.75 7.16 11.41
CA SER A 73 4.94 6.85 12.62
C SER A 73 4.83 5.35 12.93
N ILE A 74 5.88 4.61 12.67
CA ILE A 74 5.95 3.16 12.85
C ILE A 74 6.80 2.71 14.05
N GLY A 75 7.34 3.65 14.81
CA GLY A 75 8.27 3.38 15.92
C GLY A 75 7.66 2.62 17.11
N GLN A 76 6.33 2.49 17.17
CA GLN A 76 5.67 1.66 18.19
C GLN A 76 5.66 0.18 17.83
N ASP A 77 5.58 -0.14 16.55
CA ASP A 77 5.45 -1.51 16.04
C ASP A 77 6.76 -2.07 15.53
N TYR A 78 7.67 -1.21 15.10
CA TYR A 78 8.95 -1.57 14.48
C TYR A 78 10.12 -0.81 15.08
N ASP A 79 11.23 -1.49 15.23
CA ASP A 79 12.53 -0.87 15.46
C ASP A 79 13.41 -0.98 14.22
N LEU A 80 14.52 -0.27 14.20
CA LEU A 80 15.44 -0.27 13.06
C LEU A 80 16.01 -1.67 12.79
N ARG A 81 16.25 -2.46 13.83
CA ARG A 81 16.75 -3.83 13.71
C ARG A 81 15.75 -4.72 12.97
N THR A 82 14.47 -4.62 13.29
CA THR A 82 13.39 -5.35 12.62
C THR A 82 13.29 -4.96 11.15
N LEU A 83 13.37 -3.67 10.82
CA LEU A 83 13.38 -3.21 9.43
C LEU A 83 14.55 -3.79 8.63
N ILE A 84 15.71 -3.92 9.25
CA ILE A 84 16.92 -4.47 8.60
C ILE A 84 16.86 -5.97 8.43
N THR A 85 16.38 -6.70 9.44
CA THR A 85 16.39 -8.17 9.47
C THR A 85 15.20 -8.79 8.74
N GLU A 86 14.02 -8.24 8.90
CA GLU A 86 12.78 -8.79 8.34
C GLU A 86 12.40 -8.14 7.01
N VAL A 87 12.86 -6.92 6.78
CA VAL A 87 12.55 -6.11 5.59
C VAL A 87 11.04 -6.15 5.28
N PRO A 88 10.18 -5.73 6.23
CA PRO A 88 8.73 -5.90 6.12
C PRO A 88 8.12 -5.03 5.01
N GLU A 89 6.96 -5.43 4.55
CA GLU A 89 6.06 -4.57 3.76
C GLU A 89 4.97 -4.04 4.68
N LEU A 90 4.78 -2.73 4.69
CA LEU A 90 3.83 -2.04 5.57
C LEU A 90 2.81 -1.26 4.75
N THR A 91 1.68 -0.97 5.39
CA THR A 91 0.75 0.05 4.89
C THR A 91 0.62 1.14 5.95
N ILE A 92 0.77 2.38 5.54
CA ILE A 92 0.60 3.55 6.39
C ILE A 92 -0.48 4.47 5.84
N ASP A 93 -1.15 5.15 6.74
CA ASP A 93 -2.10 6.20 6.39
C ASP A 93 -1.39 7.56 6.38
N SER A 94 -1.68 8.37 5.38
CA SER A 94 -1.12 9.69 5.22
C SER A 94 -2.16 10.67 4.69
N GLN A 95 -1.79 11.93 4.64
CA GLN A 95 -2.53 12.98 3.95
C GLN A 95 -1.58 13.72 3.03
N ASP A 96 -2.02 14.00 1.82
CA ASP A 96 -1.25 14.77 0.87
C ASP A 96 -1.24 16.27 1.20
N GLU A 97 -0.60 17.06 0.35
CA GLU A 97 -0.52 18.53 0.49
C GLU A 97 -1.88 19.22 0.47
N ASN A 98 -2.92 18.59 -0.07
CA ASN A 98 -4.30 19.10 -0.12
C ASN A 98 -5.14 18.60 1.07
N GLY A 99 -4.57 17.78 1.94
CA GLY A 99 -5.26 17.16 3.07
C GLY A 99 -6.10 15.94 2.69
N GLU A 100 -5.95 15.43 1.46
CA GLU A 100 -6.64 14.22 1.01
C GLU A 100 -5.98 12.97 1.59
N TYR A 101 -6.80 12.01 2.00
CA TYR A 101 -6.35 10.74 2.53
C TYR A 101 -5.59 9.92 1.51
N LEU A 102 -4.45 9.38 1.92
CA LEU A 102 -3.65 8.43 1.14
C LEU A 102 -3.39 7.15 1.94
N SER A 103 -3.54 6.02 1.26
CA SER A 103 -3.02 4.74 1.72
C SER A 103 -1.72 4.45 1.00
N LEU A 104 -0.62 4.38 1.72
CA LEU A 104 0.72 4.18 1.17
C LEU A 104 1.25 2.81 1.57
N ARG A 105 1.59 2.01 0.56
CA ARG A 105 2.33 0.76 0.75
C ARG A 105 3.81 1.07 0.78
N VAL A 106 4.47 0.71 1.87
CA VAL A 106 5.89 0.97 2.09
C VAL A 106 6.66 -0.33 1.96
N ARG A 107 7.63 -0.35 1.07
CA ARG A 107 8.59 -1.44 0.89
C ARG A 107 9.98 -0.94 1.22
N PHE A 108 10.74 -1.76 1.93
CA PHE A 108 12.11 -1.46 2.31
C PHE A 108 13.09 -2.27 1.49
N ALA A 109 14.23 -1.68 1.20
CA ALA A 109 15.38 -2.33 0.62
C ALA A 109 16.63 -1.89 1.36
N LEU A 110 17.60 -2.79 1.45
CA LEU A 110 18.86 -2.50 2.12
C LEU A 110 19.88 -1.94 1.13
N ILE A 111 20.58 -0.87 1.52
CA ILE A 111 21.72 -0.36 0.78
C ILE A 111 22.96 -1.06 1.36
N ARG A 112 23.65 -1.83 0.51
CA ARG A 112 24.88 -2.55 0.89
C ARG A 112 26.08 -1.92 0.20
N ARG A 113 27.20 -1.85 0.94
CA ARG A 113 28.52 -1.55 0.35
C ARG A 113 29.08 -2.79 -0.35
N GLU A 114 30.10 -2.62 -1.18
CA GLU A 114 30.83 -3.72 -1.82
C GLU A 114 31.34 -4.76 -0.82
N SER A 115 31.70 -4.32 0.39
CA SER A 115 32.12 -5.18 1.51
C SER A 115 30.99 -6.04 2.11
N GLY A 116 29.72 -5.83 1.70
CA GLY A 116 28.56 -6.51 2.24
C GLY A 116 27.93 -5.84 3.47
N PHE A 117 28.56 -4.82 4.05
CA PHE A 117 27.99 -4.06 5.17
C PHE A 117 26.79 -3.23 4.72
N ILE A 118 25.76 -3.20 5.57
CA ILE A 118 24.57 -2.38 5.35
C ILE A 118 24.93 -0.93 5.65
N SER A 119 24.75 -0.05 4.65
CA SER A 119 25.01 1.38 4.78
C SER A 119 23.76 2.21 5.03
N GLY A 120 22.57 1.64 4.82
CA GLY A 120 21.30 2.29 5.05
C GLY A 120 20.12 1.52 4.50
N LEU A 121 18.96 2.18 4.52
CA LEU A 121 17.69 1.69 4.00
C LEU A 121 17.17 2.59 2.90
N VAL A 122 16.48 2.00 1.95
CA VAL A 122 15.58 2.71 1.02
C VAL A 122 14.17 2.30 1.34
N ALA A 123 13.26 3.25 1.49
CA ALA A 123 11.83 3.01 1.57
C ALA A 123 11.17 3.55 0.30
N VAL A 124 10.37 2.71 -0.34
CA VAL A 124 9.55 3.08 -1.50
C VAL A 124 8.09 3.16 -1.07
N LEU A 125 7.47 4.30 -1.31
CA LEU A 125 6.09 4.62 -0.92
C LEU A 125 5.22 4.55 -2.17
N HIS A 126 4.39 3.53 -2.26
CA HIS A 126 3.45 3.36 -3.37
C HIS A 126 2.04 3.72 -2.93
N ASP A 127 1.39 4.63 -3.66
CA ASP A 127 0.01 5.03 -3.39
C ASP A 127 -0.94 3.92 -3.86
N THR A 128 -1.62 3.28 -2.91
CA THR A 128 -2.61 2.22 -3.16
C THR A 128 -4.03 2.67 -2.86
N THR A 129 -4.27 3.96 -2.68
CA THR A 129 -5.56 4.49 -2.23
C THR A 129 -6.71 4.05 -3.12
N GLU A 130 -6.56 4.20 -4.43
CA GLU A 130 -7.61 3.81 -5.39
C GLU A 130 -7.80 2.29 -5.44
N GLN A 131 -6.73 1.53 -5.45
CA GLN A 131 -6.77 0.07 -5.46
C GLN A 131 -7.45 -0.48 -4.20
N ASP A 132 -7.12 0.05 -3.04
CA ASP A 132 -7.71 -0.36 -1.75
C ASP A 132 -9.20 0.00 -1.68
N LYS A 133 -9.58 1.14 -2.26
CA LYS A 133 -10.98 1.58 -2.39
C LYS A 133 -11.77 0.62 -3.28
N GLU A 134 -11.27 0.30 -4.46
CA GLU A 134 -11.91 -0.64 -5.39
C GLU A 134 -12.07 -2.03 -4.77
N GLU A 135 -11.04 -2.52 -4.09
CA GLU A 135 -11.11 -3.82 -3.41
C GLU A 135 -12.14 -3.82 -2.27
N ARG A 136 -12.21 -2.74 -1.50
CA ARG A 136 -13.19 -2.58 -0.42
C ARG A 136 -14.61 -2.55 -0.98
N GLU A 137 -14.85 -1.80 -2.05
CA GLU A 137 -16.15 -1.74 -2.74
C GLU A 137 -16.55 -3.11 -3.29
N ARG A 138 -15.61 -3.85 -3.87
CA ARG A 138 -15.84 -5.22 -4.34
C ARG A 138 -16.21 -6.17 -3.21
N ARG A 139 -15.50 -6.12 -2.09
CA ARG A 139 -15.81 -6.93 -0.90
C ARG A 139 -17.20 -6.63 -0.33
N LEU A 140 -17.54 -5.35 -0.24
CA LEU A 140 -18.86 -4.90 0.20
C LEU A 140 -19.97 -5.40 -0.74
N PHE A 141 -19.73 -5.31 -2.04
CA PHE A 141 -20.66 -5.82 -3.04
C PHE A 141 -20.91 -7.32 -2.87
N VAL A 142 -19.85 -8.14 -2.79
CA VAL A 142 -19.97 -9.59 -2.57
C VAL A 142 -20.69 -9.90 -1.26
N SER A 143 -20.36 -9.19 -0.19
CA SER A 143 -21.01 -9.35 1.12
C SER A 143 -22.50 -9.03 1.05
N ASN A 144 -22.86 -7.91 0.44
CA ASN A 144 -24.24 -7.47 0.31
C ASN A 144 -25.07 -8.45 -0.54
N VAL A 145 -24.54 -8.89 -1.68
CA VAL A 145 -25.20 -9.92 -2.52
C VAL A 145 -25.39 -11.23 -1.74
N SER A 146 -24.39 -11.66 -0.99
CA SER A 146 -24.47 -12.86 -0.17
C SER A 146 -25.56 -12.74 0.90
N HIS A 147 -25.67 -11.61 1.57
CA HIS A 147 -26.72 -11.34 2.56
C HIS A 147 -28.11 -11.27 1.92
N GLU A 148 -28.25 -10.57 0.80
CA GLU A 148 -29.52 -10.44 0.09
C GLU A 148 -30.03 -11.77 -0.47
N LEU A 149 -29.13 -12.68 -0.86
CA LEU A 149 -29.50 -14.03 -1.30
C LEU A 149 -29.78 -14.99 -0.14
N ARG A 150 -29.09 -14.84 0.99
CA ARG A 150 -29.24 -15.73 2.14
C ARG A 150 -30.64 -15.68 2.75
N THR A 151 -31.21 -14.49 2.89
CA THR A 151 -32.55 -14.32 3.49
C THR A 151 -33.63 -15.05 2.72
N PRO A 152 -33.83 -14.86 1.40
CA PRO A 152 -34.82 -15.62 0.65
C PRO A 152 -34.49 -17.11 0.55
N LEU A 153 -33.21 -17.52 0.46
CA LEU A 153 -32.80 -18.90 0.48
C LEU A 153 -33.12 -19.60 1.80
N THR A 154 -32.91 -18.92 2.93
CA THR A 154 -33.30 -19.44 4.24
C THR A 154 -34.80 -19.64 4.34
N SER A 155 -35.58 -18.69 3.83
CA SER A 155 -37.04 -18.80 3.77
C SER A 155 -37.47 -20.00 2.93
N VAL A 156 -36.95 -20.13 1.71
CA VAL A 156 -37.25 -21.28 0.82
C VAL A 156 -36.86 -22.58 1.49
N LYS A 157 -35.68 -22.66 2.09
CA LYS A 157 -35.22 -23.86 2.81
C LYS A 157 -36.14 -24.22 3.95
N SER A 158 -36.59 -23.25 4.76
CA SER A 158 -37.52 -23.50 5.88
C SER A 158 -38.84 -24.06 5.40
N TYR A 159 -39.42 -23.55 4.34
CA TYR A 159 -40.67 -24.10 3.78
C TYR A 159 -40.48 -25.50 3.19
N LEU A 160 -39.38 -25.76 2.50
CA LEU A 160 -39.07 -27.09 1.96
C LEU A 160 -38.80 -28.10 3.06
N GLU A 161 -38.10 -27.73 4.13
CA GLU A 161 -37.90 -28.60 5.30
C GLU A 161 -39.22 -28.93 6.00
N ALA A 162 -40.13 -27.95 6.16
CA ALA A 162 -41.44 -28.17 6.71
C ALA A 162 -42.27 -29.16 5.87
N LEU A 163 -42.20 -29.03 4.55
CA LEU A 163 -42.86 -29.98 3.63
C LEU A 163 -42.26 -31.38 3.73
N ASP A 164 -40.95 -31.50 3.82
CA ASP A 164 -40.23 -32.77 3.99
C ASP A 164 -40.58 -33.45 5.32
N ASP A 165 -40.73 -32.67 6.40
CA ASP A 165 -41.10 -33.16 7.75
C ASP A 165 -42.58 -33.56 7.92
N GLY A 166 -43.38 -33.49 6.86
CA GLY A 166 -44.77 -33.99 6.85
C GLY A 166 -45.82 -32.95 6.49
N ALA A 167 -45.51 -31.67 6.40
CA ALA A 167 -46.44 -30.62 5.99
C ALA A 167 -46.95 -30.82 4.55
N ILE A 168 -46.30 -31.64 3.75
CA ILE A 168 -46.73 -32.02 2.40
C ILE A 168 -48.13 -32.72 2.40
N PHE A 169 -48.53 -33.35 3.51
CA PHE A 169 -49.82 -33.99 3.70
C PHE A 169 -50.87 -33.06 4.33
N GLU A 170 -50.47 -31.83 4.68
CA GLU A 170 -51.32 -30.84 5.31
C GLU A 170 -51.96 -29.89 4.27
N PRO A 171 -53.13 -29.28 4.60
CA PRO A 171 -53.78 -28.31 3.70
C PRO A 171 -52.93 -27.09 3.35
N VAL A 172 -51.90 -26.78 4.14
CA VAL A 172 -50.97 -25.66 3.92
C VAL A 172 -49.91 -25.93 2.86
N ALA A 173 -49.74 -27.17 2.41
CA ALA A 173 -48.71 -27.54 1.45
C ALA A 173 -48.67 -26.67 0.16
N PRO A 174 -49.82 -26.42 -0.50
CA PRO A 174 -49.83 -25.54 -1.68
C PRO A 174 -49.36 -24.13 -1.40
N ASP A 175 -49.67 -23.58 -0.21
CA ASP A 175 -49.22 -22.23 0.20
C ASP A 175 -47.71 -22.18 0.41
N PHE A 176 -47.10 -23.21 1.04
CA PHE A 176 -45.67 -23.30 1.23
C PHE A 176 -44.90 -23.40 -0.09
N VAL A 177 -45.41 -24.18 -1.02
CA VAL A 177 -44.85 -24.28 -2.38
C VAL A 177 -44.95 -22.94 -3.10
N LYS A 178 -46.08 -22.25 -2.99
CA LYS A 178 -46.29 -20.94 -3.64
C LYS A 178 -45.34 -19.87 -3.08
N VAL A 179 -45.15 -19.81 -1.76
CA VAL A 179 -44.20 -18.86 -1.12
C VAL A 179 -42.80 -19.17 -1.56
N SER A 180 -42.38 -20.44 -1.58
CA SER A 180 -41.04 -20.84 -2.05
C SER A 180 -40.81 -20.46 -3.50
N LEU A 181 -41.79 -20.66 -4.36
CA LEU A 181 -41.73 -20.28 -5.77
C LEU A 181 -41.61 -18.74 -5.96
N ASN A 182 -42.41 -17.98 -5.20
CA ASN A 182 -42.36 -16.51 -5.24
C ASN A 182 -41.00 -15.97 -4.80
N GLU A 183 -40.44 -16.51 -3.73
CA GLU A 183 -39.11 -16.12 -3.27
C GLU A 183 -38.01 -16.46 -4.30
N THR A 184 -38.09 -17.65 -4.92
CA THR A 184 -37.18 -18.06 -5.98
C THR A 184 -37.26 -17.13 -7.20
N ASN A 185 -38.48 -16.79 -7.63
CA ASN A 185 -38.72 -15.87 -8.74
C ASN A 185 -38.20 -14.46 -8.41
N ARG A 186 -38.32 -14.02 -7.17
CA ARG A 186 -37.79 -12.74 -6.72
C ARG A 186 -36.26 -12.74 -6.82
N MET A 187 -35.57 -13.79 -6.40
CA MET A 187 -34.12 -13.92 -6.52
C MET A 187 -33.67 -13.88 -8.00
N MET A 188 -34.42 -14.50 -8.89
CA MET A 188 -34.12 -14.54 -10.33
C MET A 188 -34.24 -13.16 -11.00
N ARG A 189 -34.97 -12.20 -10.40
CA ARG A 189 -35.11 -10.82 -10.90
C ARG A 189 -34.09 -9.84 -10.32
N MET A 190 -33.32 -10.31 -9.35
CA MET A 190 -32.21 -9.54 -8.79
C MET A 190 -31.01 -9.58 -9.74
#